data_0b8fb262095018ae8ecfab119add50e8
#
_entry.id   0b8fb262095018ae8ecfab119add50e8
#
_cell.length_a   1.000
_cell.length_b   1.000
_cell.length_c   1.000
_cell.angle_alpha   90.00
_cell.angle_beta   90.00
_cell.angle_gamma   90.00
#
_symmetry.space_group_name_H-M   'P 1'
#
loop_
_entity.id
_entity.type
_entity.pdbx_description
1 polymer ?
#
loop_
_entity_poly.entity_id
_entity_poly.type
_entity_poly.pdbx_seq_one_letter_code
_entity_poly.pdbx_strand_id
1 'polypeptide(L)'
;IVEKYHLMGLSEALCNIHFPSDMIAMQRARERMKFEELFYIQMQILRQMKRREQNEGFTMPIVGKYFNTFYKTCLPFDLTNAQKRVVREIQADIKSGKQMNRLLQGDVGSGKTMVALLTALLAIDNGYQVCIMAPTEILANQHYQSICEMLGGNEFSIQHSKFKIALLTGSTTAKQRQPLHEQLLNGEISLLIGTHALIEDSVQFANLGLCIIDEQHRFGVAQRAKLWNKNARPPHILVMTATPIPRTLAMTVYGDLQVSIIDELPPGRKPVQTLHYVNTRRTSINQFIEQQITLGRQVYVVYPLIKENEKMEL
;
A
#
# COMPACT_ATOMS: atom_id res chain seq x y z
N ILE A 1 -29.38 7.96 19.24
CA ILE A 1 -27.93 8.31 19.33
C ILE A 1 -27.78 9.38 20.41
N VAL A 2 -28.49 10.51 20.34
CA VAL A 2 -28.38 11.61 21.30
C VAL A 2 -28.64 11.11 22.74
N GLU A 3 -29.71 10.39 22.95
CA GLU A 3 -30.04 9.80 24.26
C GLU A 3 -29.01 8.75 24.72
N LYS A 4 -28.62 7.85 23.81
CA LYS A 4 -27.67 6.77 24.11
C LYS A 4 -26.30 7.27 24.57
N TYR A 5 -25.84 8.40 24.04
CA TYR A 5 -24.53 8.99 24.35
C TYR A 5 -24.64 10.24 25.24
N HIS A 6 -25.82 10.52 25.78
CA HIS A 6 -26.10 11.66 26.65
C HIS A 6 -25.63 12.98 26.07
N LEU A 7 -25.79 13.16 24.76
CA LEU A 7 -25.36 14.36 24.07
C LEU A 7 -26.36 15.50 24.24
N MET A 8 -25.89 16.73 24.30
CA MET A 8 -26.71 17.95 24.28
C MET A 8 -27.51 18.04 22.98
N GLY A 9 -28.75 18.60 23.03
CA GLY A 9 -29.54 18.88 21.84
C GLY A 9 -28.83 19.84 20.88
N LEU A 10 -29.08 19.72 19.55
CA LEU A 10 -28.33 20.51 18.56
C LEU A 10 -28.53 22.01 18.74
N SER A 11 -29.77 22.45 18.87
CA SER A 11 -30.09 23.88 19.06
C SER A 11 -29.46 24.43 20.34
N GLU A 12 -29.53 23.68 21.43
CA GLU A 12 -28.91 24.03 22.70
C GLU A 12 -27.38 24.09 22.58
N ALA A 13 -26.75 23.13 21.87
CA ALA A 13 -25.33 23.11 21.63
C ALA A 13 -24.87 24.32 20.78
N LEU A 14 -25.62 24.67 19.72
CA LEU A 14 -25.33 25.85 18.91
C LEU A 14 -25.41 27.16 19.73
N CYS A 15 -26.38 27.28 20.61
CA CYS A 15 -26.44 28.43 21.48
C CYS A 15 -25.26 28.47 22.47
N ASN A 16 -24.98 27.37 23.14
CA ASN A 16 -23.93 27.32 24.18
C ASN A 16 -22.50 27.32 23.63
N ILE A 17 -22.25 27.03 22.34
CA ILE A 17 -20.93 27.18 21.76
C ILE A 17 -20.56 28.66 21.55
N HIS A 18 -21.55 29.52 21.29
CA HIS A 18 -21.33 30.95 21.06
C HIS A 18 -21.63 31.80 22.29
N PHE A 19 -22.66 31.44 23.06
CA PHE A 19 -23.15 32.16 24.24
C PHE A 19 -23.37 31.18 25.40
N PRO A 20 -22.29 30.65 25.99
CA PRO A 20 -22.39 29.63 27.03
C PRO A 20 -23.00 30.19 28.33
N SER A 21 -23.93 29.45 28.89
CA SER A 21 -24.48 29.78 30.24
C SER A 21 -23.44 29.57 31.35
N ASP A 22 -22.58 28.57 31.17
CA ASP A 22 -21.46 28.26 32.04
C ASP A 22 -20.40 27.43 31.31
N MET A 23 -19.26 27.17 31.94
CA MET A 23 -18.14 26.43 31.36
C MET A 23 -18.49 24.95 31.08
N ILE A 24 -19.37 24.35 31.86
CA ILE A 24 -19.83 22.97 31.69
C ILE A 24 -20.70 22.85 30.46
N ALA A 25 -21.66 23.78 30.30
CA ALA A 25 -22.51 23.85 29.12
C ALA A 25 -21.73 24.08 27.85
N MET A 26 -20.69 24.93 27.86
CA MET A 26 -19.77 25.13 26.75
C MET A 26 -19.03 23.84 26.40
N GLN A 27 -18.53 23.11 27.37
CA GLN A 27 -17.80 21.85 27.13
C GLN A 27 -18.73 20.79 26.54
N ARG A 28 -19.93 20.62 27.06
CA ARG A 28 -20.95 19.69 26.54
C ARG A 28 -21.38 20.07 25.11
N ALA A 29 -21.52 21.35 24.82
CA ALA A 29 -21.77 21.84 23.48
C ALA A 29 -20.64 21.50 22.51
N ARG A 30 -19.37 21.70 22.91
CA ARG A 30 -18.19 21.34 22.13
C ARG A 30 -18.10 19.84 21.87
N GLU A 31 -18.40 19.01 22.85
CA GLU A 31 -18.45 17.55 22.71
C GLU A 31 -19.53 17.14 21.71
N ARG A 32 -20.71 17.75 21.78
CA ARG A 32 -21.79 17.51 20.82
C ARG A 32 -21.37 17.83 19.39
N MET A 33 -20.77 19.00 19.16
CA MET A 33 -20.31 19.40 17.82
C MET A 33 -19.22 18.49 17.27
N LYS A 34 -18.21 18.15 18.09
CA LYS A 34 -17.17 17.19 17.70
C LYS A 34 -17.75 15.82 17.36
N PHE A 35 -18.67 15.32 18.17
CA PHE A 35 -19.32 14.04 17.91
C PHE A 35 -20.06 14.06 16.58
N GLU A 36 -20.83 15.11 16.31
CA GLU A 36 -21.65 15.23 15.10
C GLU A 36 -20.78 15.26 13.84
N GLU A 37 -19.73 16.06 13.83
CA GLU A 37 -18.79 16.15 12.71
C GLU A 37 -18.15 14.79 12.39
N LEU A 38 -17.59 14.13 13.40
CA LEU A 38 -16.98 12.81 13.23
C LEU A 38 -18.00 11.73 12.83
N PHE A 39 -19.23 11.81 13.36
CA PHE A 39 -20.30 10.88 13.06
C PHE A 39 -20.71 10.95 11.58
N TYR A 40 -20.91 12.16 11.04
CA TYR A 40 -21.26 12.30 9.62
C TYR A 40 -20.14 11.85 8.69
N ILE A 41 -18.88 12.13 9.02
CA ILE A 41 -17.74 11.61 8.28
C ILE A 41 -17.76 10.08 8.26
N GLN A 42 -17.93 9.45 9.42
CA GLN A 42 -18.00 7.99 9.53
C GLN A 42 -19.20 7.40 8.77
N MET A 43 -20.35 8.03 8.83
CA MET A 43 -21.53 7.60 8.07
C MET A 43 -21.31 7.67 6.55
N GLN A 44 -20.65 8.72 6.05
CA GLN A 44 -20.30 8.82 4.64
C GLN A 44 -19.34 7.71 4.21
N ILE A 45 -18.29 7.45 5.01
CA ILE A 45 -17.33 6.38 4.78
C ILE A 45 -18.02 5.02 4.74
N LEU A 46 -18.82 4.69 5.75
CA LEU A 46 -19.55 3.42 5.82
C LEU A 46 -20.52 3.25 4.65
N ARG A 47 -21.17 4.33 4.22
CA ARG A 47 -22.07 4.33 3.05
C ARG A 47 -21.30 4.03 1.75
N GLN A 48 -20.10 4.61 1.60
CA GLN A 48 -19.22 4.33 0.45
C GLN A 48 -18.72 2.89 0.48
N MET A 49 -18.26 2.39 1.63
CA MET A 49 -17.85 0.99 1.81
C MET A 49 -18.98 0.03 1.39
N LYS A 50 -20.19 0.25 1.93
CA LYS A 50 -21.34 -0.61 1.62
C LYS A 50 -21.75 -0.58 0.15
N ARG A 51 -21.63 0.56 -0.51
CA ARG A 51 -21.87 0.66 -1.96
C ARG A 51 -20.82 -0.12 -2.76
N ARG A 52 -19.54 -0.08 -2.35
CA ARG A 52 -18.45 -0.80 -3.01
C ARG A 52 -18.51 -2.30 -2.77
N GLU A 53 -18.93 -2.76 -1.59
CA GLU A 53 -19.16 -4.18 -1.32
C GLU A 53 -20.21 -4.80 -2.27
N GLN A 54 -21.03 -3.99 -2.92
CA GLN A 54 -22.00 -4.42 -3.94
C GLN A 54 -21.41 -4.47 -5.34
N ASN A 55 -20.20 -3.91 -5.57
CA ASN A 55 -19.56 -3.98 -6.86
C ASN A 55 -19.07 -5.40 -7.12
N GLU A 56 -19.48 -5.96 -8.26
CA GLU A 56 -18.94 -7.21 -8.74
C GLU A 56 -17.45 -7.05 -9.05
N GLY A 57 -16.65 -7.94 -8.50
CA GLY A 57 -15.22 -8.07 -8.76
C GLY A 57 -14.93 -9.26 -9.68
N PHE A 58 -13.68 -9.40 -10.05
CA PHE A 58 -13.20 -10.63 -10.67
C PHE A 58 -13.18 -11.77 -9.64
N THR A 59 -13.59 -12.97 -10.03
CA THR A 59 -13.48 -14.14 -9.16
C THR A 59 -12.21 -14.91 -9.52
N MET A 60 -11.32 -15.09 -8.55
CA MET A 60 -10.03 -15.76 -8.74
C MET A 60 -9.91 -16.96 -7.79
N PRO A 61 -10.61 -18.08 -8.06
CA PRO A 61 -10.68 -19.22 -7.14
C PRO A 61 -9.45 -20.12 -7.19
N ILE A 62 -8.66 -20.08 -8.28
CA ILE A 62 -7.60 -21.04 -8.56
C ILE A 62 -6.32 -20.65 -7.82
N VAL A 63 -5.77 -21.62 -7.07
CA VAL A 63 -4.38 -21.60 -6.61
C VAL A 63 -3.61 -22.53 -7.54
N GLY A 64 -3.04 -21.95 -8.58
CA GLY A 64 -2.50 -22.71 -9.70
C GLY A 64 -1.02 -23.04 -9.55
N LYS A 65 -0.41 -23.34 -10.70
CA LYS A 65 0.97 -23.85 -10.78
C LYS A 65 2.03 -22.81 -10.46
N TYR A 66 1.82 -21.54 -10.86
CA TYR A 66 2.79 -20.48 -10.62
C TYR A 66 2.93 -20.18 -9.13
N PHE A 67 1.81 -20.03 -8.43
CA PHE A 67 1.80 -19.84 -6.99
C PHE A 67 2.43 -21.06 -6.27
N ASN A 68 1.98 -22.27 -6.59
CA ASN A 68 2.44 -23.49 -5.90
C ASN A 68 3.93 -23.77 -6.14
N THR A 69 4.43 -23.59 -7.35
CA THR A 69 5.85 -23.79 -7.65
C THR A 69 6.69 -22.74 -6.93
N PHE A 70 6.33 -21.47 -7.04
CA PHE A 70 7.04 -20.41 -6.35
C PHE A 70 7.07 -20.64 -4.84
N TYR A 71 5.93 -20.98 -4.25
CA TYR A 71 5.81 -21.23 -2.80
C TYR A 71 6.65 -22.42 -2.33
N LYS A 72 6.79 -23.46 -3.14
CA LYS A 72 7.51 -24.69 -2.77
C LYS A 72 9.01 -24.65 -3.08
N THR A 73 9.42 -23.95 -4.13
CA THR A 73 10.78 -24.08 -4.68
C THR A 73 11.58 -22.77 -4.76
N CYS A 74 10.89 -21.61 -4.81
CA CYS A 74 11.58 -20.34 -5.06
C CYS A 74 11.59 -19.41 -3.83
N LEU A 75 10.85 -19.74 -2.77
CA LEU A 75 10.86 -18.92 -1.55
C LEU A 75 12.27 -18.96 -0.92
N PRO A 76 12.93 -17.81 -0.73
CA PRO A 76 14.27 -17.76 -0.12
C PRO A 76 14.24 -18.00 1.40
N PHE A 77 13.06 -17.99 2.02
CA PHE A 77 12.84 -18.21 3.46
C PHE A 77 11.36 -18.61 3.72
N ASP A 78 11.13 -19.22 4.85
CA ASP A 78 9.77 -19.53 5.29
C ASP A 78 8.98 -18.27 5.60
N LEU A 79 7.73 -18.22 5.14
CA LEU A 79 6.83 -17.12 5.49
C LEU A 79 6.50 -17.12 6.98
N THR A 80 6.44 -15.93 7.58
CA THR A 80 5.94 -15.76 8.94
C THR A 80 4.46 -16.11 9.04
N ASN A 81 3.94 -16.33 10.25
CA ASN A 81 2.52 -16.60 10.44
C ASN A 81 1.66 -15.42 10.04
N ALA A 82 2.14 -14.19 10.29
CA ALA A 82 1.46 -12.97 9.85
C ALA A 82 1.38 -12.89 8.32
N GLN A 83 2.45 -13.17 7.59
CA GLN A 83 2.43 -13.21 6.13
C GLN A 83 1.46 -14.28 5.59
N LYS A 84 1.51 -15.50 6.15
CA LYS A 84 0.58 -16.59 5.79
C LYS A 84 -0.88 -16.21 6.06
N ARG A 85 -1.16 -15.55 7.18
CA ARG A 85 -2.50 -15.04 7.52
C ARG A 85 -2.98 -14.04 6.47
N VAL A 86 -2.17 -13.04 6.16
CA VAL A 86 -2.51 -12.00 5.19
C VAL A 86 -2.75 -12.57 3.79
N VAL A 87 -1.92 -13.50 3.32
CA VAL A 87 -2.14 -14.16 2.02
C VAL A 87 -3.47 -14.90 1.99
N ARG A 88 -3.89 -15.56 3.09
CA ARG A 88 -5.21 -16.22 3.19
C ARG A 88 -6.36 -15.22 3.19
N GLU A 89 -6.22 -14.08 3.88
CA GLU A 89 -7.21 -12.99 3.85
C GLU A 89 -7.42 -12.46 2.43
N ILE A 90 -6.32 -12.17 1.72
CA ILE A 90 -6.35 -11.72 0.33
C ILE A 90 -6.99 -12.79 -0.56
N GLN A 91 -6.61 -14.06 -0.39
CA GLN A 91 -7.19 -15.17 -1.16
C GLN A 91 -8.70 -15.31 -0.93
N ALA A 92 -9.17 -15.12 0.29
CA ALA A 92 -10.60 -15.14 0.59
C ALA A 92 -11.35 -14.02 -0.12
N ASP A 93 -10.77 -12.81 -0.15
CA ASP A 93 -11.37 -11.66 -0.83
C ASP A 93 -11.48 -11.88 -2.34
N ILE A 94 -10.38 -12.25 -3.01
CA ILE A 94 -10.38 -12.43 -4.48
C ILE A 94 -11.22 -13.62 -4.95
N LYS A 95 -11.53 -14.55 -4.05
CA LYS A 95 -12.47 -15.64 -4.29
C LYS A 95 -13.94 -15.24 -4.15
N SER A 96 -14.23 -14.17 -3.44
CA SER A 96 -15.59 -13.78 -3.04
C SER A 96 -16.48 -13.31 -4.19
N GLY A 97 -15.91 -12.99 -5.36
CA GLY A 97 -16.60 -12.34 -6.47
C GLY A 97 -16.89 -10.86 -6.25
N LYS A 98 -16.42 -10.28 -5.15
CA LYS A 98 -16.48 -8.84 -4.85
C LYS A 98 -15.14 -8.19 -5.12
N GLN A 99 -15.16 -6.90 -5.47
CA GLN A 99 -13.92 -6.15 -5.65
C GLN A 99 -13.15 -6.05 -4.32
N MET A 100 -11.95 -6.62 -4.27
CA MET A 100 -11.05 -6.43 -3.14
C MET A 100 -10.46 -5.01 -3.16
N ASN A 101 -10.56 -4.30 -2.03
CA ASN A 101 -9.82 -3.08 -1.74
C ASN A 101 -9.14 -3.25 -0.38
N ARG A 102 -7.85 -3.58 -0.38
CA ARG A 102 -7.12 -3.93 0.85
C ARG A 102 -5.87 -3.09 1.04
N LEU A 103 -5.65 -2.64 2.29
CA LEU A 103 -4.43 -2.00 2.74
C LEU A 103 -3.56 -3.04 3.46
N LEU A 104 -2.40 -3.32 2.92
CA LEU A 104 -1.35 -4.13 3.52
C LEU A 104 -0.37 -3.22 4.25
N GLN A 105 -0.42 -3.26 5.56
CA GLN A 105 0.46 -2.50 6.43
C GLN A 105 1.53 -3.40 7.04
N GLY A 106 2.75 -2.92 7.12
CA GLY A 106 3.86 -3.62 7.77
C GLY A 106 5.11 -2.78 7.74
N ASP A 107 5.98 -2.95 8.69
CA ASP A 107 7.25 -2.21 8.79
C ASP A 107 8.13 -2.42 7.55
N VAL A 108 9.15 -1.57 7.37
CA VAL A 108 10.15 -1.74 6.31
C VAL A 108 10.82 -3.10 6.48
N GLY A 109 10.84 -3.91 5.42
CA GLY A 109 11.39 -5.27 5.45
C GLY A 109 10.54 -6.33 6.17
N SER A 110 9.26 -6.07 6.45
CA SER A 110 8.33 -7.09 6.95
C SER A 110 7.90 -8.11 5.87
N GLY A 111 8.37 -7.95 4.63
CA GLY A 111 8.06 -8.83 3.50
C GLY A 111 6.77 -8.50 2.75
N LYS A 112 6.33 -7.24 2.75
CA LYS A 112 5.17 -6.79 1.95
C LYS A 112 5.31 -7.14 0.46
N THR A 113 6.51 -6.97 -0.11
CA THR A 113 6.79 -7.31 -1.52
C THR A 113 6.59 -8.80 -1.79
N MET A 114 6.92 -9.67 -0.82
CA MET A 114 6.67 -11.11 -0.94
C MET A 114 5.17 -11.43 -0.98
N VAL A 115 4.39 -10.81 -0.09
CA VAL A 115 2.93 -10.95 -0.10
C VAL A 115 2.33 -10.42 -1.40
N ALA A 116 2.83 -9.28 -1.90
CA ALA A 116 2.44 -8.71 -3.19
C ALA A 116 2.71 -9.67 -4.36
N LEU A 117 3.91 -10.26 -4.42
CA LEU A 117 4.26 -11.24 -5.45
C LEU A 117 3.37 -12.48 -5.38
N LEU A 118 3.15 -13.05 -4.19
CA LEU A 118 2.25 -14.19 -4.02
C LEU A 118 0.82 -13.86 -4.48
N THR A 119 0.32 -12.65 -4.18
CA THR A 119 -0.97 -12.17 -4.65
C THR A 119 -1.00 -12.02 -6.18
N ALA A 120 0.08 -11.49 -6.77
CA ALA A 120 0.23 -11.38 -8.21
C ALA A 120 0.19 -12.76 -8.89
N LEU A 121 0.89 -13.75 -8.35
CA LEU A 121 0.88 -15.11 -8.88
C LEU A 121 -0.51 -15.76 -8.81
N LEU A 122 -1.30 -15.49 -7.75
CA LEU A 122 -2.70 -15.92 -7.70
C LEU A 122 -3.53 -15.33 -8.83
N ALA A 123 -3.37 -14.05 -9.13
CA ALA A 123 -4.10 -13.42 -10.24
C ALA A 123 -3.66 -13.98 -11.60
N ILE A 124 -2.35 -14.19 -11.82
CA ILE A 124 -1.79 -14.76 -13.05
C ILE A 124 -2.26 -16.21 -13.24
N ASP A 125 -2.32 -17.02 -12.18
CA ASP A 125 -2.86 -18.38 -12.24
C ASP A 125 -4.34 -18.43 -12.68
N ASN A 126 -5.08 -17.34 -12.47
CA ASN A 126 -6.47 -17.20 -12.91
C ASN A 126 -6.60 -16.49 -14.29
N GLY A 127 -5.49 -16.27 -15.00
CA GLY A 127 -5.49 -15.69 -16.35
C GLY A 127 -5.60 -14.18 -16.41
N TYR A 128 -5.35 -13.48 -15.28
CA TYR A 128 -5.39 -12.02 -15.22
C TYR A 128 -4.01 -11.40 -15.26
N GLN A 129 -3.95 -10.21 -15.84
CA GLN A 129 -2.77 -9.36 -15.78
C GLN A 129 -2.74 -8.58 -14.46
N VAL A 130 -1.52 -8.27 -14.04
CA VAL A 130 -1.24 -7.55 -12.78
C VAL A 130 -0.39 -6.32 -13.07
N CYS A 131 -0.67 -5.21 -12.40
CA CYS A 131 0.25 -4.08 -12.37
C CYS A 131 0.72 -3.80 -10.93
N ILE A 132 2.02 -3.46 -10.79
CA ILE A 132 2.63 -2.95 -9.55
C ILE A 132 3.06 -1.52 -9.79
N MET A 133 2.47 -0.59 -9.07
CA MET A 133 2.77 0.83 -9.17
C MET A 133 3.63 1.29 -7.99
N ALA A 134 4.80 1.84 -8.28
CA ALA A 134 5.71 2.43 -7.31
C ALA A 134 5.76 3.96 -7.46
N PRO A 135 6.01 4.71 -6.37
CA PRO A 135 5.99 6.18 -6.39
C PRO A 135 7.17 6.80 -7.15
N THR A 136 8.28 6.09 -7.30
CA THR A 136 9.49 6.57 -7.97
C THR A 136 10.06 5.52 -8.91
N GLU A 137 10.84 5.94 -9.90
CA GLU A 137 11.55 5.03 -10.81
C GLU A 137 12.55 4.14 -10.09
N ILE A 138 13.20 4.65 -9.05
CA ILE A 138 14.14 3.86 -8.24
C ILE A 138 13.41 2.69 -7.59
N LEU A 139 12.27 2.93 -6.96
CA LEU A 139 11.48 1.88 -6.33
C LEU A 139 10.86 0.92 -7.35
N ALA A 140 10.41 1.42 -8.51
CA ALA A 140 9.93 0.57 -9.60
C ALA A 140 11.03 -0.39 -10.10
N ASN A 141 12.24 0.12 -10.30
CA ASN A 141 13.40 -0.69 -10.67
C ASN A 141 13.78 -1.70 -9.58
N GLN A 142 13.75 -1.29 -8.31
CA GLN A 142 14.01 -2.22 -7.18
C GLN A 142 12.98 -3.35 -7.12
N HIS A 143 11.69 -3.05 -7.27
CA HIS A 143 10.65 -4.08 -7.34
C HIS A 143 10.88 -5.02 -8.53
N TYR A 144 11.17 -4.46 -9.71
CA TYR A 144 11.41 -5.25 -10.91
C TYR A 144 12.61 -6.19 -10.73
N GLN A 145 13.76 -5.68 -10.29
CA GLN A 145 14.96 -6.47 -10.06
C GLN A 145 14.73 -7.56 -9.01
N SER A 146 14.18 -7.19 -7.85
CA SER A 146 13.92 -8.13 -6.76
C SER A 146 12.96 -9.25 -7.17
N ILE A 147 11.89 -8.92 -7.92
CA ILE A 147 10.93 -9.92 -8.39
C ILE A 147 11.57 -10.82 -9.45
N CYS A 148 12.34 -10.25 -10.39
CA CYS A 148 13.09 -11.05 -11.38
C CYS A 148 14.09 -11.97 -10.72
N GLU A 149 14.84 -11.51 -9.73
CA GLU A 149 15.78 -12.35 -8.97
C GLU A 149 15.08 -13.52 -8.29
N MET A 150 13.94 -13.26 -7.62
CA MET A 150 13.16 -14.32 -6.97
C MET A 150 12.56 -15.34 -7.94
N LEU A 151 12.30 -14.94 -9.18
CA LEU A 151 11.69 -15.78 -10.21
C LEU A 151 12.73 -16.37 -11.19
N GLY A 152 14.00 -16.01 -11.06
CA GLY A 152 15.07 -16.48 -11.92
C GLY A 152 15.14 -15.83 -13.30
N GLY A 153 14.48 -14.66 -13.48
CA GLY A 153 14.49 -13.89 -14.71
C GLY A 153 13.23 -13.06 -14.93
N ASN A 154 13.15 -12.40 -16.08
CA ASN A 154 11.98 -11.63 -16.49
C ASN A 154 10.86 -12.47 -17.16
N GLU A 155 11.11 -13.76 -17.35
CA GLU A 155 10.13 -14.75 -17.77
C GLU A 155 10.16 -15.91 -16.77
N PHE A 156 9.05 -16.18 -16.12
CA PHE A 156 8.92 -17.34 -15.23
C PHE A 156 8.25 -18.49 -15.97
N SER A 157 8.99 -19.56 -16.16
CA SER A 157 8.55 -20.72 -16.94
C SER A 157 8.36 -21.94 -16.05
N ILE A 158 7.22 -22.61 -16.23
CA ILE A 158 6.90 -23.88 -15.55
C ILE A 158 6.37 -24.84 -16.60
N GLN A 159 7.13 -25.91 -16.89
CA GLN A 159 6.78 -26.89 -17.93
C GLN A 159 6.53 -26.19 -19.29
N HIS A 160 5.28 -26.23 -19.80
CA HIS A 160 4.89 -25.62 -21.07
C HIS A 160 4.20 -24.27 -20.94
N SER A 161 4.29 -23.63 -19.76
CA SER A 161 3.61 -22.35 -19.50
C SER A 161 4.61 -21.35 -18.97
N LYS A 162 4.54 -20.14 -19.48
CA LYS A 162 5.36 -19.02 -19.07
C LYS A 162 4.54 -17.75 -18.90
N PHE A 163 4.99 -16.86 -18.05
CA PHE A 163 4.51 -15.48 -17.99
C PHE A 163 5.68 -14.50 -18.02
N LYS A 164 5.43 -13.33 -18.55
CA LYS A 164 6.44 -12.29 -18.75
C LYS A 164 6.22 -11.13 -17.80
N ILE A 165 7.35 -10.60 -17.30
CA ILE A 165 7.40 -9.42 -16.45
C ILE A 165 8.04 -8.28 -17.25
N ALA A 166 7.48 -7.08 -17.17
CA ALA A 166 8.02 -5.90 -17.82
C ALA A 166 8.06 -4.69 -16.87
N LEU A 167 8.90 -3.72 -17.22
CA LEU A 167 9.04 -2.46 -16.50
C LEU A 167 8.68 -1.29 -17.42
N LEU A 168 7.85 -0.37 -16.92
CA LEU A 168 7.47 0.87 -17.61
C LEU A 168 7.62 2.07 -16.68
N THR A 169 8.56 2.95 -17.00
CA THR A 169 8.84 4.18 -16.24
C THR A 169 8.82 5.40 -17.15
N GLY A 170 8.98 6.59 -16.57
CA GLY A 170 9.10 7.83 -17.33
C GLY A 170 10.30 7.83 -18.28
N SER A 171 11.40 7.19 -17.90
CA SER A 171 12.64 7.07 -18.68
C SER A 171 12.56 6.04 -19.82
N THR A 172 11.50 5.21 -19.91
CA THR A 172 11.31 4.23 -20.99
C THR A 172 11.12 4.98 -22.32
N THR A 173 12.02 4.73 -23.29
CA THR A 173 12.01 5.42 -24.57
C THR A 173 10.78 5.06 -25.42
N ALA A 174 10.36 5.94 -26.33
CA ALA A 174 9.23 5.71 -27.22
C ALA A 174 9.39 4.41 -28.03
N LYS A 175 10.62 4.12 -28.47
CA LYS A 175 10.93 2.87 -29.22
C LYS A 175 10.71 1.61 -28.39
N GLN A 176 10.92 1.66 -27.08
CA GLN A 176 10.70 0.55 -26.17
C GLN A 176 9.23 0.46 -25.72
N ARG A 177 8.52 1.60 -25.64
CA ARG A 177 7.12 1.65 -25.20
C ARG A 177 6.18 0.98 -26.21
N GLN A 178 6.38 1.19 -27.51
CA GLN A 178 5.47 0.64 -28.52
C GLN A 178 5.35 -0.89 -28.45
N PRO A 179 6.45 -1.68 -28.54
CA PRO A 179 6.34 -3.14 -28.44
C PRO A 179 5.82 -3.61 -27.06
N LEU A 180 6.11 -2.86 -26.00
CA LEU A 180 5.59 -3.16 -24.67
C LEU A 180 4.07 -3.00 -24.61
N HIS A 181 3.52 -1.92 -25.20
CA HIS A 181 2.07 -1.70 -25.26
C HIS A 181 1.38 -2.78 -26.09
N GLU A 182 1.94 -3.20 -27.22
CA GLU A 182 1.42 -4.30 -28.04
C GLU A 182 1.39 -5.62 -27.28
N GLN A 183 2.49 -5.97 -26.59
CA GLN A 183 2.59 -7.19 -25.77
C GLN A 183 1.63 -7.16 -24.57
N LEU A 184 1.40 -5.99 -24.01
CA LEU A 184 0.46 -5.83 -22.90
C LEU A 184 -0.99 -6.01 -23.37
N LEU A 185 -1.34 -5.43 -24.52
CA LEU A 185 -2.66 -5.53 -25.11
C LEU A 185 -2.96 -6.96 -25.61
N ASN A 186 -1.94 -7.68 -26.06
CA ASN A 186 -2.06 -9.09 -26.50
C ASN A 186 -2.02 -10.10 -25.32
N GLY A 187 -1.81 -9.62 -24.08
CA GLY A 187 -1.76 -10.49 -22.90
C GLY A 187 -0.45 -11.26 -22.71
N GLU A 188 0.60 -10.97 -23.49
CA GLU A 188 1.91 -11.61 -23.35
C GLU A 188 2.61 -11.19 -22.05
N ILE A 189 2.45 -9.94 -21.64
CA ILE A 189 2.95 -9.43 -20.36
C ILE A 189 1.89 -9.68 -19.30
N SER A 190 2.20 -10.51 -18.32
CA SER A 190 1.29 -10.82 -17.21
C SER A 190 1.53 -9.94 -15.98
N LEU A 191 2.76 -9.44 -15.78
CA LEU A 191 3.09 -8.55 -14.68
C LEU A 191 3.81 -7.31 -15.21
N LEU A 192 3.19 -6.15 -15.07
CA LEU A 192 3.77 -4.85 -15.42
C LEU A 192 4.10 -4.06 -14.16
N ILE A 193 5.37 -3.69 -14.01
CA ILE A 193 5.85 -2.87 -12.90
C ILE A 193 6.17 -1.47 -13.44
N GLY A 194 5.85 -0.43 -12.70
CA GLY A 194 6.18 0.92 -13.16
C GLY A 194 5.77 2.02 -12.21
N THR A 195 5.81 3.24 -12.72
CA THR A 195 5.43 4.46 -11.99
C THR A 195 4.07 4.97 -12.44
N HIS A 196 3.82 6.27 -12.28
CA HIS A 196 2.63 6.93 -12.82
C HIS A 196 2.43 6.74 -14.34
N ALA A 197 3.46 6.34 -15.10
CA ALA A 197 3.33 5.98 -16.51
C ALA A 197 2.28 4.87 -16.75
N LEU A 198 2.03 4.00 -15.77
CA LEU A 198 0.98 2.96 -15.85
C LEU A 198 -0.44 3.52 -15.94
N ILE A 199 -0.65 4.78 -15.53
CA ILE A 199 -1.96 5.44 -15.51
C ILE A 199 -2.26 6.13 -16.85
N GLU A 200 -1.25 6.32 -17.71
CA GLU A 200 -1.40 6.95 -19.02
C GLU A 200 -2.45 6.21 -19.86
N ASP A 201 -3.28 6.94 -20.59
CA ASP A 201 -4.38 6.36 -21.40
C ASP A 201 -3.86 5.45 -22.53
N SER A 202 -2.62 5.67 -22.96
CA SER A 202 -1.91 4.84 -23.94
C SER A 202 -1.61 3.41 -23.44
N VAL A 203 -1.54 3.21 -22.12
CA VAL A 203 -1.29 1.90 -21.51
C VAL A 203 -2.59 1.14 -21.35
N GLN A 204 -2.82 0.15 -22.19
CA GLN A 204 -4.03 -0.67 -22.20
C GLN A 204 -3.66 -2.13 -21.90
N PHE A 205 -4.44 -2.76 -21.05
CA PHE A 205 -4.32 -4.16 -20.67
C PHE A 205 -5.37 -5.00 -21.39
N ALA A 206 -5.01 -6.23 -21.75
CA ALA A 206 -6.00 -7.19 -22.27
C ALA A 206 -6.99 -7.61 -21.17
N ASN A 207 -6.52 -7.88 -19.97
CA ASN A 207 -7.33 -8.40 -18.86
C ASN A 207 -6.71 -8.07 -17.50
N LEU A 208 -6.71 -6.79 -17.10
CA LEU A 208 -6.16 -6.34 -15.82
C LEU A 208 -7.08 -6.78 -14.66
N GLY A 209 -6.64 -7.71 -13.81
CA GLY A 209 -7.40 -8.21 -12.67
C GLY A 209 -6.95 -7.71 -11.31
N LEU A 210 -5.68 -7.28 -11.19
CA LEU A 210 -5.11 -6.84 -9.91
C LEU A 210 -4.18 -5.64 -10.10
N CYS A 211 -4.37 -4.62 -9.26
CA CYS A 211 -3.45 -3.50 -9.13
C CYS A 211 -2.85 -3.50 -7.72
N ILE A 212 -1.52 -3.46 -7.64
CA ILE A 212 -0.76 -3.34 -6.40
C ILE A 212 -0.14 -1.95 -6.39
N ILE A 213 -0.35 -1.18 -5.33
CA ILE A 213 0.11 0.20 -5.21
C ILE A 213 1.02 0.30 -3.98
N ASP A 214 2.29 0.63 -4.20
CA ASP A 214 3.25 0.80 -3.11
C ASP A 214 3.28 2.28 -2.66
N GLU A 215 3.37 2.49 -1.34
CA GLU A 215 3.45 3.82 -0.69
C GLU A 215 2.37 4.81 -1.17
N GLN A 216 1.11 4.44 -0.99
CA GLN A 216 -0.08 5.14 -1.48
C GLN A 216 -0.14 6.64 -1.13
N HIS A 217 0.45 7.10 -0.03
CA HIS A 217 0.39 8.51 0.39
C HIS A 217 0.96 9.47 -0.65
N ARG A 218 1.70 8.97 -1.62
CA ARG A 218 2.24 9.74 -2.75
C ARG A 218 1.33 9.76 -3.99
N PHE A 219 0.19 9.03 -3.94
CA PHE A 219 -0.77 8.97 -5.06
C PHE A 219 -2.12 9.57 -4.67
N GLY A 220 -2.61 10.52 -5.46
CA GLY A 220 -3.92 11.15 -5.26
C GLY A 220 -5.10 10.18 -5.54
N VAL A 221 -6.27 10.48 -4.95
CA VAL A 221 -7.52 9.72 -5.17
C VAL A 221 -7.89 9.67 -6.67
N ALA A 222 -7.67 10.77 -7.40
CA ALA A 222 -7.95 10.87 -8.84
C ALA A 222 -7.08 9.92 -9.69
N GLN A 223 -5.84 9.68 -9.29
CA GLN A 223 -4.93 8.77 -10.01
C GLN A 223 -5.37 7.32 -9.85
N ARG A 224 -5.86 6.92 -8.66
CA ARG A 224 -6.43 5.59 -8.43
C ARG A 224 -7.70 5.37 -9.26
N ALA A 225 -8.56 6.38 -9.35
CA ALA A 225 -9.78 6.31 -10.15
C ALA A 225 -9.49 6.00 -11.63
N LYS A 226 -8.39 6.49 -12.18
CA LYS A 226 -7.97 6.16 -13.55
C LYS A 226 -7.60 4.68 -13.72
N LEU A 227 -6.97 4.04 -12.71
CA LEU A 227 -6.71 2.60 -12.75
C LEU A 227 -8.00 1.78 -12.73
N TRP A 228 -9.02 2.22 -11.99
CA TRP A 228 -10.32 1.54 -11.95
C TRP A 228 -11.03 1.56 -13.29
N ASN A 229 -10.84 2.61 -14.08
CA ASN A 229 -11.52 2.80 -15.36
C ASN A 229 -10.77 2.15 -16.54
N LYS A 230 -9.65 1.47 -16.29
CA LYS A 230 -8.88 0.78 -17.35
C LYS A 230 -9.61 -0.44 -17.95
N ASN A 231 -10.57 -0.99 -17.23
CA ASN A 231 -11.39 -2.13 -17.67
C ASN A 231 -12.88 -1.86 -17.41
N ALA A 232 -13.75 -2.59 -18.10
CA ALA A 232 -15.20 -2.56 -17.86
C ALA A 232 -15.57 -3.01 -16.44
N ARG A 233 -14.81 -3.97 -15.84
CA ARG A 233 -14.87 -4.32 -14.42
C ARG A 233 -13.64 -3.77 -13.71
N PRO A 234 -13.80 -3.13 -12.55
CA PRO A 234 -12.66 -2.63 -11.79
C PRO A 234 -11.78 -3.77 -11.27
N PRO A 235 -10.44 -3.66 -11.38
CA PRO A 235 -9.52 -4.66 -10.84
C PRO A 235 -9.58 -4.69 -9.30
N HIS A 236 -9.09 -5.78 -8.71
CA HIS A 236 -8.77 -5.81 -7.29
C HIS A 236 -7.64 -4.83 -6.98
N ILE A 237 -7.68 -4.22 -5.80
CA ILE A 237 -6.68 -3.26 -5.37
C ILE A 237 -6.01 -3.74 -4.08
N LEU A 238 -4.70 -3.84 -4.11
CA LEU A 238 -3.86 -4.06 -2.93
C LEU A 238 -2.95 -2.85 -2.75
N VAL A 239 -3.15 -2.12 -1.69
CA VAL A 239 -2.31 -0.97 -1.34
C VAL A 239 -1.30 -1.41 -0.28
N MET A 240 -0.04 -1.03 -0.42
CA MET A 240 1.00 -1.30 0.56
C MET A 240 1.50 -0.02 1.20
N THR A 241 1.81 -0.05 2.49
CA THR A 241 2.49 1.05 3.18
C THR A 241 3.42 0.54 4.27
N ALA A 242 4.56 1.22 4.44
CA ALA A 242 5.46 0.99 5.55
C ALA A 242 5.13 1.88 6.76
N THR A 243 4.34 2.94 6.57
CA THR A 243 3.97 3.82 7.69
C THR A 243 2.94 3.13 8.58
N PRO A 244 3.20 3.02 9.89
CA PRO A 244 2.22 2.51 10.83
C PRO A 244 1.09 3.53 10.99
N ILE A 245 -0.03 3.26 10.33
CA ILE A 245 -1.24 4.08 10.47
C ILE A 245 -2.11 3.42 11.53
N PRO A 246 -2.46 4.09 12.63
CA PRO A 246 -3.39 3.54 13.60
C PRO A 246 -4.66 3.07 12.92
N ARG A 247 -5.15 1.88 13.27
CA ARG A 247 -6.31 1.26 12.62
C ARG A 247 -7.53 2.19 12.55
N THR A 248 -7.76 2.97 13.61
CA THR A 248 -8.82 3.99 13.66
C THR A 248 -8.63 5.10 12.64
N LEU A 249 -7.38 5.59 12.48
CA LEU A 249 -7.04 6.60 11.48
C LEU A 249 -7.08 6.02 10.07
N ALA A 250 -6.61 4.79 9.88
CA ALA A 250 -6.71 4.09 8.61
C ALA A 250 -8.17 3.95 8.16
N MET A 251 -9.08 3.62 9.07
CA MET A 251 -10.52 3.57 8.79
C MET A 251 -11.13 4.94 8.48
N THR A 252 -10.53 6.03 8.93
CA THR A 252 -11.01 7.39 8.67
C THR A 252 -10.45 7.96 7.36
N VAL A 253 -9.16 7.79 7.13
CA VAL A 253 -8.46 8.35 5.96
C VAL A 253 -8.61 7.45 4.72
N TYR A 254 -8.66 6.13 4.94
CA TYR A 254 -8.78 5.10 3.90
C TYR A 254 -10.02 4.24 4.11
N GLY A 255 -11.08 4.83 4.59
CA GLY A 255 -12.30 4.16 5.11
C GLY A 255 -12.97 3.16 4.17
N ASP A 256 -12.49 3.06 2.94
CA ASP A 256 -12.91 2.10 1.94
C ASP A 256 -11.97 0.88 1.80
N LEU A 257 -10.87 0.84 2.57
CA LEU A 257 -9.91 -0.26 2.52
C LEU A 257 -10.05 -1.18 3.74
N GLN A 258 -10.08 -2.49 3.49
CA GLN A 258 -9.88 -3.49 4.52
C GLN A 258 -8.40 -3.51 4.91
N VAL A 259 -8.08 -3.62 6.20
CA VAL A 259 -6.70 -3.51 6.69
C VAL A 259 -6.18 -4.87 7.09
N SER A 260 -5.04 -5.26 6.49
CA SER A 260 -4.21 -6.38 6.92
C SER A 260 -2.87 -5.88 7.44
N ILE A 261 -2.41 -6.43 8.56
CA ILE A 261 -1.16 -5.99 9.20
C ILE A 261 -0.19 -7.17 9.26
N ILE A 262 1.05 -6.95 8.78
CA ILE A 262 2.17 -7.85 9.04
C ILE A 262 2.86 -7.34 10.30
N ASP A 263 2.54 -7.96 11.41
CA ASP A 263 2.99 -7.63 12.78
C ASP A 263 4.17 -8.48 13.25
N GLU A 264 4.73 -9.30 12.35
CA GLU A 264 5.91 -10.12 12.60
C GLU A 264 7.04 -9.71 11.65
N LEU A 265 8.27 -9.70 12.17
CA LEU A 265 9.46 -9.50 11.35
C LEU A 265 9.99 -10.85 10.86
N PRO A 266 10.56 -10.92 9.64
CA PRO A 266 11.19 -12.14 9.14
C PRO A 266 12.30 -12.64 10.07
N PRO A 267 12.52 -13.95 10.13
CA PRO A 267 13.60 -14.55 10.94
C PRO A 267 14.96 -13.92 10.62
N GLY A 268 15.77 -13.70 11.66
CA GLY A 268 17.11 -13.13 11.54
C GLY A 268 17.21 -11.61 11.53
N ARG A 269 16.10 -10.88 11.49
CA ARG A 269 16.12 -9.42 11.60
C ARG A 269 16.29 -8.98 13.05
N LYS A 270 17.36 -8.22 13.32
CA LYS A 270 17.61 -7.64 14.63
C LYS A 270 16.75 -6.39 14.83
N PRO A 271 16.19 -6.16 16.03
CA PRO A 271 15.48 -4.92 16.33
C PRO A 271 16.42 -3.72 16.20
N VAL A 272 15.90 -2.62 15.65
CA VAL A 272 16.63 -1.36 15.54
C VAL A 272 16.59 -0.65 16.88
N GLN A 273 17.76 -0.22 17.38
CA GLN A 273 17.86 0.64 18.56
C GLN A 273 17.79 2.10 18.13
N THR A 274 16.78 2.82 18.59
CA THR A 274 16.65 4.27 18.38
C THR A 274 17.11 4.98 19.65
N LEU A 275 18.15 5.82 19.52
CA LEU A 275 18.71 6.58 20.63
C LEU A 275 18.54 8.08 20.33
N HIS A 276 18.08 8.83 21.30
CA HIS A 276 17.96 10.28 21.21
C HIS A 276 19.08 10.95 22.03
N TYR A 277 19.80 11.86 21.40
CA TYR A 277 20.87 12.63 22.03
C TYR A 277 20.66 14.13 21.80
N VAL A 278 20.97 14.92 22.81
CA VAL A 278 21.04 16.39 22.71
C VAL A 278 22.39 16.83 22.15
N ASN A 279 22.47 18.06 21.63
CA ASN A 279 23.65 18.61 20.95
C ASN A 279 24.98 18.48 21.79
N THR A 280 24.90 18.47 23.09
CA THR A 280 26.07 18.31 23.98
C THR A 280 26.80 16.97 23.80
N ARG A 281 26.16 15.96 23.24
CA ARG A 281 26.76 14.63 22.98
C ARG A 281 27.22 14.40 21.56
N ARG A 282 27.34 15.45 20.73
CA ARG A 282 27.77 15.36 19.33
C ARG A 282 29.10 14.64 19.13
N THR A 283 30.07 14.90 20.00
CA THR A 283 31.39 14.24 19.98
C THR A 283 31.27 12.72 20.18
N SER A 284 30.43 12.28 21.13
CA SER A 284 30.19 10.85 21.37
C SER A 284 29.51 10.17 20.18
N ILE A 285 28.61 10.86 19.48
CA ILE A 285 27.98 10.37 18.26
C ILE A 285 29.01 10.19 17.15
N ASN A 286 29.89 11.18 16.95
CA ASN A 286 30.95 11.10 15.94
C ASN A 286 31.90 9.93 16.20
N GLN A 287 32.33 9.75 17.46
CA GLN A 287 33.15 8.60 17.86
C GLN A 287 32.46 7.25 17.59
N PHE A 288 31.15 7.17 17.89
CA PHE A 288 30.36 5.98 17.57
C PHE A 288 30.30 5.73 16.05
N ILE A 289 30.12 6.78 15.25
CA ILE A 289 30.12 6.68 13.77
C ILE A 289 31.46 6.14 13.27
N GLU A 290 32.59 6.70 13.76
CA GLU A 290 33.94 6.25 13.41
C GLU A 290 34.15 4.77 13.75
N GLN A 291 33.71 4.34 14.95
CA GLN A 291 33.75 2.93 15.33
C GLN A 291 32.95 2.03 14.38
N GLN A 292 31.75 2.46 13.98
CA GLN A 292 30.94 1.67 13.05
C GLN A 292 31.59 1.58 11.66
N ILE A 293 32.20 2.65 11.17
CA ILE A 293 32.95 2.66 9.91
C ILE A 293 34.16 1.72 9.97
N THR A 294 34.92 1.76 11.07
CA THR A 294 36.07 0.88 11.31
C THR A 294 35.68 -0.60 11.32
N LEU A 295 34.45 -0.90 11.75
CA LEU A 295 33.86 -2.25 11.71
C LEU A 295 33.33 -2.64 10.31
N GLY A 296 33.55 -1.81 9.28
CA GLY A 296 33.08 -2.04 7.89
C GLY A 296 31.61 -1.79 7.67
N ARG A 297 30.93 -1.06 8.58
CA ARG A 297 29.51 -0.71 8.46
C ARG A 297 29.33 0.59 7.70
N GLN A 298 28.22 0.71 6.99
CA GLN A 298 27.80 1.96 6.33
C GLN A 298 27.03 2.84 7.30
N VAL A 299 27.24 4.16 7.22
CA VAL A 299 26.55 5.16 8.03
C VAL A 299 25.93 6.22 7.13
N TYR A 300 24.67 6.52 7.39
CA TYR A 300 23.94 7.60 6.69
C TYR A 300 23.69 8.73 7.69
N VAL A 301 24.06 9.96 7.30
CA VAL A 301 23.78 11.17 8.06
C VAL A 301 22.77 11.99 7.29
N VAL A 302 21.60 12.24 7.86
CA VAL A 302 20.51 12.95 7.22
C VAL A 302 20.31 14.30 7.90
N TYR A 303 20.34 15.36 7.13
CA TYR A 303 20.04 16.71 7.58
C TYR A 303 18.70 17.17 7.01
N PRO A 304 17.84 17.82 7.81
CA PRO A 304 16.52 18.27 7.36
C PRO A 304 16.58 19.43 6.35
N LEU A 305 17.70 20.18 6.32
CA LEU A 305 17.87 21.37 5.47
C LEU A 305 19.23 21.36 4.75
N ILE A 306 19.24 21.71 3.48
CA ILE A 306 20.46 21.92 2.67
C ILE A 306 20.99 23.36 2.81
N LYS A 307 20.10 24.32 3.10
CA LYS A 307 20.42 25.73 3.37
C LYS A 307 19.65 26.22 4.58
N GLU A 308 20.31 27.05 5.40
CA GLU A 308 19.62 27.77 6.47
C GLU A 308 18.49 28.62 5.90
N ASN A 309 17.30 28.44 6.43
CA ASN A 309 16.14 29.25 6.09
C ASN A 309 15.83 30.10 7.33
N GLU A 310 16.03 31.41 7.24
CA GLU A 310 15.87 32.39 8.34
C GLU A 310 14.48 32.35 9.02
N LYS A 311 13.56 31.52 8.53
CA LYS A 311 12.19 31.37 9.05
C LYS A 311 11.92 30.10 9.85
N MET A 312 12.91 29.25 10.10
CA MET A 312 12.78 28.09 10.99
C MET A 312 13.72 28.24 12.19
N GLU A 313 13.18 28.64 13.31
CA GLU A 313 13.78 28.38 14.62
C GLU A 313 13.73 26.86 14.89
N LEU A 314 14.89 26.27 15.10
CA LEU A 314 15.08 24.88 15.51
C LEU A 314 14.86 24.72 17.01
#